data_a5b67c36e5cda0b6ddbcb05db65b2b24
#
_entry.id   a5b67c36e5cda0b6ddbcb05db65b2b24
#
_cell.length_a   1.000
_cell.length_b   1.000
_cell.length_c   1.000
_cell.angle_alpha   90.00
_cell.angle_beta   90.00
_cell.angle_gamma   90.00
#
_symmetry.space_group_name_H-M   'P 1'
#
loop_
_entity.id
_entity.type
_entity.pdbx_description
1 polymer ?
#
loop_
_entity_poly.entity_id
_entity_poly.type
_entity_poly.pdbx_seq_one_letter_code
_entity_poly.pdbx_strand_id
1 'polypeptide(L)'
;HHVVQNARAIAVGVGDRQVEAEFLGSDPQTDIAALRIPARGLKELPLGDSDRTQVGDYVVAIGNPFEVGQTVTAGIVSGLRGSPGGRAGYIQTDAPINPGNSGGPLINMRGEAIGVNSAIIGPNGGNVGIGLAVPSRAAR
;
A
#
# COMPACT_ATOMS: atom_id res chain seq x y z
N HIS A 1 7.49 -3.42 -3.48
CA HIS A 1 8.75 -4.04 -3.89
C HIS A 1 9.49 -4.65 -2.70
N HIS A 2 9.72 -3.90 -1.63
CA HIS A 2 10.52 -4.40 -0.50
C HIS A 2 9.94 -5.66 0.17
N VAL A 3 8.63 -5.84 0.13
CA VAL A 3 7.96 -7.01 0.73
C VAL A 3 8.36 -8.29 0.01
N VAL A 4 8.57 -8.24 -1.30
CA VAL A 4 8.87 -9.42 -2.13
C VAL A 4 10.32 -9.47 -2.59
N GLN A 5 11.14 -8.53 -2.14
CA GLN A 5 12.54 -8.43 -2.55
C GLN A 5 13.29 -9.71 -2.17
N ASN A 6 14.03 -10.26 -3.13
CA ASN A 6 14.84 -11.48 -2.95
C ASN A 6 14.02 -12.73 -2.62
N ALA A 7 12.71 -12.71 -2.80
CA ALA A 7 11.89 -13.90 -2.58
C ALA A 7 12.11 -14.91 -3.72
N ARG A 8 12.26 -16.20 -3.37
CA ARG A 8 12.37 -17.27 -4.36
C ARG A 8 11.00 -17.73 -4.83
N ALA A 9 10.00 -17.65 -3.96
CA ALA A 9 8.62 -17.99 -4.26
C ALA A 9 7.72 -17.01 -3.52
N ILE A 10 6.61 -16.64 -4.15
CA ILE A 10 5.66 -15.71 -3.59
C ILE A 10 4.30 -16.40 -3.56
N ALA A 11 3.69 -16.45 -2.38
CA ALA A 11 2.34 -16.97 -2.21
C ALA A 11 1.42 -15.86 -1.76
N VAL A 12 0.21 -15.85 -2.30
CA VAL A 12 -0.83 -14.87 -1.98
C VAL A 12 -2.00 -15.59 -1.33
N GLY A 13 -2.42 -15.11 -0.17
CA GLY A 13 -3.61 -15.62 0.49
C GLY A 13 -4.88 -15.10 -0.16
N VAL A 14 -5.76 -16.00 -0.58
CA VAL A 14 -7.06 -15.67 -1.15
C VAL A 14 -8.12 -16.44 -0.35
N GLY A 15 -8.85 -15.75 0.52
CA GLY A 15 -9.75 -16.42 1.45
C GLY A 15 -8.98 -17.42 2.31
N ASP A 16 -9.39 -18.68 2.30
CA ASP A 16 -8.76 -19.74 3.07
C ASP A 16 -7.61 -20.44 2.34
N ARG A 17 -7.30 -20.03 1.13
CA ARG A 17 -6.30 -20.68 0.30
C ARG A 17 -5.09 -19.79 0.08
N GLN A 18 -3.94 -20.43 -0.09
CA GLN A 18 -2.76 -19.77 -0.59
C GLN A 18 -2.53 -20.18 -2.03
N VAL A 19 -2.27 -19.22 -2.90
CA VAL A 19 -1.98 -19.46 -4.30
C VAL A 19 -0.60 -18.91 -4.63
N GLU A 20 0.13 -19.63 -5.47
CA GLU A 20 1.43 -19.18 -5.92
C GLU A 20 1.25 -18.01 -6.87
N ALA A 21 2.02 -16.95 -6.67
CA ALA A 21 1.95 -15.75 -7.49
C ALA A 21 3.09 -15.73 -8.51
N GLU A 22 2.79 -15.27 -9.71
CA GLU A 22 3.78 -14.98 -10.73
C GLU A 22 4.27 -13.54 -10.55
N PHE A 23 5.58 -13.37 -10.44
CA PHE A 23 6.18 -12.05 -10.35
C PHE A 23 6.28 -11.44 -11.75
N LEU A 24 5.56 -10.34 -11.97
CA LEU A 24 5.54 -9.66 -13.27
C LEU A 24 6.62 -8.60 -13.39
N GLY A 25 6.95 -7.93 -12.30
CA GLY A 25 7.97 -6.90 -12.29
C GLY A 25 7.86 -6.01 -11.07
N SER A 26 8.87 -5.19 -10.85
CA SER A 26 8.85 -4.24 -9.75
C SER A 26 9.70 -3.02 -10.07
N ASP A 27 9.42 -1.94 -9.35
CA ASP A 27 10.20 -0.71 -9.41
C ASP A 27 10.72 -0.38 -8.01
N PRO A 28 12.02 -0.55 -7.77
CA PRO A 28 12.59 -0.22 -6.46
C PRO A 28 12.44 1.25 -6.07
N GLN A 29 12.34 2.15 -7.05
CA GLN A 29 12.22 3.58 -6.76
C GLN A 29 10.86 3.96 -6.21
N THR A 30 9.80 3.35 -6.72
CA THR A 30 8.43 3.56 -6.22
C THR A 30 8.03 2.53 -5.17
N ASP A 31 8.81 1.48 -4.99
CA ASP A 31 8.52 0.36 -4.09
C ASP A 31 7.26 -0.41 -4.47
N ILE A 32 6.91 -0.43 -5.73
CA ILE A 32 5.75 -1.17 -6.26
C ILE A 32 6.22 -2.45 -6.93
N ALA A 33 5.49 -3.53 -6.69
CA ALA A 33 5.66 -4.80 -7.39
C ALA A 33 4.31 -5.25 -7.94
N ALA A 34 4.34 -5.84 -9.13
CA ALA A 34 3.16 -6.39 -9.77
C ALA A 34 3.24 -7.92 -9.74
N LEU A 35 2.19 -8.54 -9.29
CA LEU A 35 2.06 -9.99 -9.19
C LEU A 35 0.80 -10.43 -9.93
N ARG A 36 0.84 -11.65 -10.46
CA ARG A 36 -0.34 -12.29 -11.05
C ARG A 36 -0.65 -13.57 -10.29
N ILE A 37 -1.92 -13.79 -9.99
CA ILE A 37 -2.36 -15.03 -9.34
C ILE A 37 -3.41 -15.72 -10.21
N PRO A 38 -3.43 -17.07 -10.22
CA PRO A 38 -4.41 -17.83 -11.00
C PRO A 38 -5.72 -17.97 -10.21
N ALA A 39 -6.36 -16.84 -9.89
CA ALA A 39 -7.62 -16.83 -9.16
C ALA A 39 -8.68 -16.13 -9.97
N ARG A 40 -9.91 -16.65 -9.90
CA ARG A 40 -11.07 -16.10 -10.59
C ARG A 40 -12.09 -15.61 -9.58
N GLY A 41 -12.97 -14.72 -10.03
CA GLY A 41 -14.04 -14.20 -9.17
C GLY A 41 -13.57 -13.20 -8.14
N LEU A 42 -12.38 -12.66 -8.30
CA LEU A 42 -11.88 -11.62 -7.41
C LEU A 42 -12.52 -10.28 -7.75
N LYS A 43 -12.91 -9.55 -6.71
CA LYS A 43 -13.42 -8.20 -6.87
C LYS A 43 -12.24 -7.24 -6.84
N GLU A 44 -12.09 -6.45 -7.90
CA GLU A 44 -11.02 -5.46 -7.94
C GLU A 44 -11.35 -4.27 -7.05
N LEU A 45 -10.32 -3.70 -6.44
CA LEU A 45 -10.44 -2.46 -5.70
C LEU A 45 -10.15 -1.31 -6.68
N PRO A 46 -11.11 -0.40 -6.90
CA PRO A 46 -10.88 0.69 -7.84
C PRO A 46 -9.70 1.56 -7.41
N LEU A 47 -8.88 1.97 -8.35
CA LEU A 47 -7.85 2.97 -8.11
C LEU A 47 -8.48 4.34 -8.20
N GLY A 48 -8.34 5.13 -7.15
CA GLY A 48 -8.75 6.52 -7.14
C GLY A 48 -7.71 7.41 -7.82
N ASP A 49 -8.07 8.67 -8.00
CA ASP A 49 -7.15 9.66 -8.52
C ASP A 49 -6.40 10.32 -7.37
N SER A 50 -5.16 9.88 -7.14
CA SER A 50 -4.34 10.42 -6.05
C SER A 50 -3.96 11.89 -6.28
N ASP A 51 -4.05 12.39 -7.49
CA ASP A 51 -3.79 13.81 -7.77
C ASP A 51 -4.90 14.72 -7.23
N ARG A 52 -6.07 14.16 -6.93
CA ARG A 52 -7.19 14.90 -6.32
C ARG A 52 -7.22 14.78 -4.80
N THR A 53 -6.31 14.05 -4.22
CA THR A 53 -6.21 13.88 -2.78
C THR A 53 -5.74 15.18 -2.13
N GLN A 54 -6.38 15.56 -1.03
CA GLN A 54 -6.08 16.80 -0.30
C GLN A 54 -5.74 16.49 1.15
N VAL A 55 -4.88 17.33 1.72
CA VAL A 55 -4.58 17.28 3.16
C VAL A 55 -5.89 17.47 3.95
N GLY A 56 -6.10 16.61 4.93
CA GLY A 56 -7.33 16.58 5.72
C GLY A 56 -8.34 15.53 5.26
N ASP A 57 -8.17 14.94 4.09
CA ASP A 57 -9.07 13.87 3.64
C ASP A 57 -8.99 12.67 4.55
N TYR A 58 -10.14 12.08 4.89
CA TYR A 58 -10.19 10.85 5.68
C TYR A 58 -9.70 9.67 4.87
N VAL A 59 -8.89 8.81 5.50
CA VAL A 59 -8.36 7.62 4.87
C VAL A 59 -8.38 6.44 5.83
N VAL A 60 -8.36 5.25 5.24
CA VAL A 60 -8.32 3.98 5.96
C VAL A 60 -7.18 3.15 5.35
N ALA A 61 -6.33 2.59 6.19
CA ALA A 61 -5.30 1.65 5.78
C ALA A 61 -5.72 0.23 6.14
N ILE A 62 -5.58 -0.69 5.21
CA ILE A 62 -5.96 -2.09 5.41
C ILE A 62 -4.72 -2.96 5.28
N GLY A 63 -4.61 -3.93 6.19
CA GLY A 63 -3.52 -4.90 6.18
C GLY A 63 -3.96 -6.23 6.76
N ASN A 64 -3.07 -7.20 6.67
CA ASN A 64 -3.28 -8.53 7.25
C ASN A 64 -2.02 -8.98 7.97
N PRO A 65 -1.69 -8.31 9.10
CA PRO A 65 -0.46 -8.61 9.82
C PRO A 65 -0.54 -9.98 10.49
N PHE A 66 0.60 -10.69 10.44
CA PHE A 66 0.80 -11.93 11.19
C PHE A 66 -0.20 -13.04 10.86
N GLU A 67 -0.88 -12.97 9.73
CA GLU A 67 -1.88 -13.95 9.29
C GLU A 67 -3.03 -14.13 10.29
N VAL A 68 -3.22 -13.18 11.20
CA VAL A 68 -4.29 -13.24 12.20
C VAL A 68 -5.59 -12.59 11.76
N GLY A 69 -5.67 -12.24 10.49
CA GLY A 69 -6.85 -11.60 9.95
C GLY A 69 -6.60 -10.18 9.52
N GLN A 70 -7.58 -9.64 8.84
CA GLN A 70 -7.53 -8.30 8.29
C GLN A 70 -7.60 -7.26 9.39
N THR A 71 -6.70 -6.28 9.36
CA THR A 71 -6.74 -5.14 10.27
C THR A 71 -6.99 -3.85 9.50
N VAL A 72 -7.64 -2.92 10.18
CA VAL A 72 -8.01 -1.62 9.60
C VAL A 72 -7.55 -0.53 10.56
N THR A 73 -6.83 0.43 10.04
CA THR A 73 -6.49 1.66 10.78
C THR A 73 -7.04 2.85 10.03
N ALA A 74 -7.31 3.94 10.73
CA ALA A 74 -7.92 5.12 10.14
C ALA A 74 -7.19 6.38 10.56
N GLY A 75 -7.23 7.38 9.70
CA GLY A 75 -6.63 8.68 9.95
C GLY A 75 -6.99 9.65 8.84
N ILE A 76 -6.11 10.63 8.64
CA ILE A 76 -6.27 11.62 7.57
C ILE A 76 -5.00 11.70 6.73
N VAL A 77 -5.12 12.30 5.55
CA VAL A 77 -3.96 12.72 4.80
C VAL A 77 -3.37 13.92 5.54
N SER A 78 -2.18 13.75 6.08
CA SER A 78 -1.51 14.81 6.85
C SER A 78 -0.48 15.58 6.03
N GLY A 79 -0.11 15.11 4.86
CA GLY A 79 0.80 15.82 3.97
C GLY A 79 0.88 15.16 2.61
N LEU A 80 1.25 15.94 1.62
CA LEU A 80 1.54 15.47 0.27
C LEU A 80 2.98 15.84 -0.01
N ARG A 81 3.84 14.84 -0.13
CA ARG A 81 5.28 15.05 -0.29
C ARG A 81 5.66 14.87 -1.74
N GLY A 82 6.02 15.97 -2.41
CA GLY A 82 6.65 15.89 -3.71
C GLY A 82 8.04 15.29 -3.61
N SER A 83 8.43 14.52 -4.60
CA SER A 83 9.77 13.97 -4.68
C SER A 83 10.65 14.89 -5.50
N PRO A 84 11.89 15.18 -5.05
CA PRO A 84 12.84 15.90 -5.88
C PRO A 84 13.07 15.18 -7.21
N GLY A 85 13.16 15.94 -8.29
CA GLY A 85 13.41 15.38 -9.61
C GLY A 85 12.19 14.86 -10.36
N GLY A 86 10.97 15.23 -9.93
CA GLY A 86 9.74 14.90 -10.64
C GLY A 86 9.25 13.47 -10.46
N ARG A 87 9.79 12.72 -9.51
CA ARG A 87 9.31 11.39 -9.18
C ARG A 87 7.97 11.47 -8.45
N ALA A 88 7.23 10.35 -8.44
CA ALA A 88 6.05 10.23 -7.62
C ALA A 88 6.40 10.52 -6.16
N GLY A 89 5.66 11.44 -5.55
CA GLY A 89 5.86 11.75 -4.14
C GLY A 89 5.21 10.70 -3.26
N TYR A 90 5.05 11.05 -1.98
CA TYR A 90 4.36 10.19 -1.03
C TYR A 90 3.13 10.88 -0.48
N ILE A 91 2.12 10.10 -0.13
CA ILE A 91 1.00 10.55 0.68
C ILE A 91 1.38 10.28 2.13
N GLN A 92 1.41 11.33 2.95
CA GLN A 92 1.64 11.19 4.38
C GLN A 92 0.30 11.08 5.10
N THR A 93 0.21 10.14 6.04
CA THR A 93 -1.01 9.92 6.83
C THR A 93 -0.65 9.69 8.30
N ASP A 94 -1.56 10.03 9.19
CA ASP A 94 -1.45 9.68 10.61
C ASP A 94 -2.15 8.35 10.93
N ALA A 95 -2.81 7.73 9.96
CA ALA A 95 -3.29 6.36 10.13
C ALA A 95 -2.10 5.46 10.44
N PRO A 96 -2.15 4.61 11.46
CA PRO A 96 -1.03 3.74 11.81
C PRO A 96 -0.62 2.83 10.64
N ILE A 97 0.61 2.99 10.18
CA ILE A 97 1.24 2.17 9.15
C ILE A 97 2.41 1.45 9.81
N ASN A 98 2.36 0.13 9.79
CA ASN A 98 3.37 -0.73 10.38
C ASN A 98 3.72 -1.81 9.37
N PRO A 99 4.78 -2.63 9.60
CA PRO A 99 5.15 -3.67 8.64
C PRO A 99 4.01 -4.59 8.22
N GLY A 100 3.05 -4.82 9.11
CA GLY A 100 1.93 -5.72 8.82
C GLY A 100 0.93 -5.20 7.79
N ASN A 101 0.85 -3.91 7.53
CA ASN A 101 -0.03 -3.35 6.50
C ASN A 101 0.73 -2.75 5.31
N SER A 102 2.04 -2.92 5.26
CA SER A 102 2.84 -2.54 4.11
C SER A 102 2.43 -3.36 2.89
N GLY A 103 2.20 -2.70 1.78
CA GLY A 103 1.68 -3.33 0.57
C GLY A 103 0.16 -3.32 0.47
N GLY A 104 -0.54 -3.08 1.58
CA GLY A 104 -2.00 -2.94 1.58
C GLY A 104 -2.44 -1.57 1.06
N PRO A 105 -3.73 -1.42 0.79
CA PRO A 105 -4.24 -0.17 0.23
C PRO A 105 -4.46 0.92 1.28
N LEU A 106 -4.28 2.16 0.86
CA LEU A 106 -4.79 3.34 1.55
C LEU A 106 -6.04 3.79 0.80
N ILE A 107 -7.17 3.81 1.48
CA ILE A 107 -8.50 3.95 0.87
C ILE A 107 -9.13 5.27 1.30
N ASN A 108 -9.73 5.98 0.35
CA ASN A 108 -10.50 7.21 0.62
C ASN A 108 -11.94 6.88 1.02
N MET A 109 -12.74 7.91 1.27
CA MET A 109 -14.13 7.75 1.69
C MET A 109 -15.07 7.29 0.58
N ARG A 110 -14.60 7.24 -0.67
CA ARG A 110 -15.35 6.68 -1.80
C ARG A 110 -15.07 5.20 -2.02
N GLY A 111 -14.23 4.59 -1.17
CA GLY A 111 -13.84 3.19 -1.34
C GLY A 111 -12.82 2.95 -2.43
N GLU A 112 -12.05 3.97 -2.79
CA GLU A 112 -11.03 3.88 -3.83
C GLU A 112 -9.64 3.86 -3.21
N ALA A 113 -8.73 3.05 -3.77
CA ALA A 113 -7.34 3.05 -3.35
C ALA A 113 -6.64 4.28 -3.91
N ILE A 114 -6.16 5.14 -3.03
CA ILE A 114 -5.38 6.32 -3.42
C ILE A 114 -3.89 6.11 -3.21
N GLY A 115 -3.51 5.03 -2.54
CA GLY A 115 -2.11 4.71 -2.32
C GLY A 115 -1.89 3.28 -1.90
N VAL A 116 -0.62 2.91 -1.87
CA VAL A 116 -0.14 1.62 -1.38
C VAL A 116 0.74 1.90 -0.16
N ASN A 117 0.37 1.35 0.99
CA ASN A 117 1.08 1.63 2.24
C ASN A 117 2.51 1.13 2.17
N SER A 118 3.43 1.95 2.65
CA SER A 118 4.84 1.60 2.72
C SER A 118 5.35 1.83 4.14
N ALA A 119 5.85 0.78 4.77
CA ALA A 119 6.36 0.83 6.14
C ALA A 119 7.89 1.02 6.19
N ILE A 120 8.51 1.40 5.09
CA ILE A 120 9.97 1.56 5.01
C ILE A 120 10.44 2.75 5.86
N ILE A 121 9.57 3.64 6.20
CA ILE A 121 9.93 4.97 6.66
C ILE A 121 9.61 5.15 8.13
N GLY A 122 10.63 5.33 8.87
CA GLY A 122 10.67 5.56 10.29
C GLY A 122 12.01 5.07 10.80
N PRO A 123 12.73 5.88 11.57
CA PRO A 123 14.09 5.54 11.99
C PRO A 123 14.18 4.23 12.79
N ASN A 124 13.08 3.73 13.33
CA ASN A 124 13.07 2.52 14.14
C ASN A 124 12.05 1.49 13.65
N GLY A 125 11.53 1.64 12.43
CA GLY A 125 10.54 0.73 11.87
C GLY A 125 9.18 0.76 12.56
N GLY A 126 8.96 1.70 13.48
CA GLY A 126 7.71 1.87 14.18
C GLY A 126 6.94 3.10 13.73
N ASN A 127 5.64 3.10 13.95
CA ASN A 127 4.80 4.26 13.68
C ASN A 127 4.98 5.32 14.77
N VAL A 128 5.37 6.52 14.37
CA VAL A 128 5.54 7.67 15.27
C VAL A 128 4.55 8.80 14.90
N GLY A 129 3.40 8.43 14.34
CA GLY A 129 2.40 9.39 13.88
C GLY A 129 2.60 9.84 12.44
N ILE A 130 3.56 9.26 11.74
CA ILE A 130 3.84 9.55 10.34
C ILE A 130 3.91 8.24 9.58
N GLY A 131 2.93 8.00 8.74
CA GLY A 131 2.94 6.89 7.80
C GLY A 131 3.04 7.42 6.38
N LEU A 132 3.61 6.64 5.48
CA LEU A 132 3.73 7.03 4.08
C LEU A 132 3.12 5.98 3.17
N ALA A 133 2.49 6.45 2.10
CA ALA A 133 1.92 5.59 1.07
C ALA A 133 2.37 6.07 -0.30
N VAL A 134 2.64 5.11 -1.18
CA VAL A 134 2.95 5.40 -2.58
C VAL A 134 1.65 5.77 -3.28
N PRO A 135 1.57 6.92 -3.97
CA PRO A 135 0.32 7.34 -4.61
C PRO A 135 -0.15 6.36 -5.69
N SER A 136 -1.45 6.23 -5.86
CA SER A 136 -2.04 5.32 -6.85
C SER A 136 -1.57 5.62 -8.27
N ARG A 137 -1.27 6.87 -8.60
CA ARG A 137 -0.73 7.22 -9.92
C ARG A 137 0.58 6.50 -10.23
N ALA A 138 1.37 6.14 -9.22
CA ALA A 138 2.61 5.40 -9.40
C ALA A 138 2.37 3.91 -9.63
N ALA A 139 1.20 3.41 -9.22
CA ALA A 139 0.84 2.00 -9.36
C ALA A 139 0.12 1.68 -10.67
N ARG A 140 -0.20 2.70 -11.46
CA ARG A 140 -0.87 2.52 -12.75
C ARG A 140 0.06 2.04 -13.85
#